data_ab001cb95ed9e05c4660d94f918cab2f
#
_entry.id   ab001cb95ed9e05c4660d94f918cab2f
#
_cell.length_a   1.000
_cell.length_b   1.000
_cell.length_c   1.000
_cell.angle_alpha   90.00
_cell.angle_beta   90.00
_cell.angle_gamma   90.00
#
_symmetry.space_group_name_H-M   'P 1'
#
loop_
_entity.id
_entity.type
_entity.pdbx_description
1 polymer ?
#
loop_
_entity_poly.entity_id
_entity_poly.type
_entity_poly.pdbx_seq_one_letter_code
_entity_poly.pdbx_strand_id
1 'polypeptide(L)'
;GDKVIALSLDVDSDAVASILSEKAAQLNQEAVDNGLVRENGAFKIIKGEQGIEVNVEDSIAAIENYISSEWDGGNAEIELVAEVVEPRGSEEDLEQITDMMGSYTTNYKDSGQNRCDNISNATSKINGTLLYPGEEFSVYEAIGPLDAANGYELAGAYENGQTVESYGGGVCQVSTTLYNAVILAELEITQRSNHSMIVSYVKPSMDAAIAGDYKDLRFVNNQDIPIYIEGYTEGKNVTFKIYGHDTRPSNRVVTYESEVVSEQDPGTQYVATGDPAGYMKTAQGKHIGYVARLWKVVTVDGVEESREIFNKSTYKAVSYTHLRAHETGAYL
;
A
#
# COMPACT_ATOMS: atom_id res chain seq x y z
N GLY A 1 17.51 -79.69 -8.06
CA GLY A 1 17.17 -78.53 -8.82
C GLY A 1 17.38 -77.25 -7.97
N ASP A 2 18.31 -76.44 -8.38
CA ASP A 2 18.60 -75.18 -7.71
C ASP A 2 17.38 -74.25 -7.84
N LYS A 3 16.87 -73.73 -6.70
CA LYS A 3 15.84 -72.74 -6.67
C LYS A 3 16.54 -71.37 -6.83
N VAL A 4 16.36 -70.76 -7.96
CA VAL A 4 16.74 -69.33 -8.15
C VAL A 4 15.63 -68.51 -7.49
N ILE A 5 15.97 -67.80 -6.45
CA ILE A 5 15.10 -66.80 -5.84
C ILE A 5 15.53 -65.43 -6.43
N ALA A 6 14.64 -64.89 -7.23
CA ALA A 6 14.81 -63.45 -7.68
C ALA A 6 14.43 -62.56 -6.50
N LEU A 7 15.35 -61.73 -6.06
CA LEU A 7 15.10 -60.63 -5.15
C LEU A 7 14.72 -59.39 -5.98
N SER A 8 13.53 -58.90 -5.78
CA SER A 8 13.18 -57.54 -6.26
C SER A 8 13.49 -56.55 -5.14
N LEU A 9 14.24 -55.52 -5.45
CA LEU A 9 14.43 -54.37 -4.58
C LEU A 9 13.35 -53.35 -4.94
N ASP A 10 12.72 -52.81 -3.93
CA ASP A 10 11.76 -51.72 -4.07
C ASP A 10 12.22 -50.55 -3.21
N VAL A 11 11.97 -49.34 -3.66
CA VAL A 11 12.33 -48.11 -2.97
C VAL A 11 11.12 -47.66 -2.19
N ASP A 12 11.29 -47.33 -0.92
CA ASP A 12 10.26 -46.66 -0.14
C ASP A 12 10.24 -45.17 -0.56
N SER A 13 9.44 -44.88 -1.59
CA SER A 13 9.34 -43.55 -2.20
C SER A 13 8.86 -42.51 -1.19
N ASP A 14 8.02 -42.87 -0.21
CA ASP A 14 7.55 -41.92 0.82
C ASP A 14 8.68 -41.55 1.78
N ALA A 15 9.52 -42.51 2.17
CA ALA A 15 10.70 -42.23 2.99
C ALA A 15 11.72 -41.40 2.25
N VAL A 16 11.97 -41.67 0.97
CA VAL A 16 12.87 -40.86 0.12
C VAL A 16 12.33 -39.46 -0.06
N ALA A 17 11.02 -39.29 -0.33
CA ALA A 17 10.36 -38.01 -0.46
C ALA A 17 10.54 -37.14 0.81
N SER A 18 10.36 -37.75 1.99
CA SER A 18 10.53 -37.04 3.26
C SER A 18 11.97 -36.56 3.45
N ILE A 19 12.96 -37.41 3.17
CA ILE A 19 14.40 -37.05 3.27
C ILE A 19 14.76 -35.97 2.25
N LEU A 20 14.32 -36.11 0.99
CA LEU A 20 14.59 -35.13 -0.06
C LEU A 20 13.94 -33.79 0.24
N SER A 21 12.69 -33.76 0.72
CA SER A 21 12.02 -32.51 1.08
C SER A 21 12.74 -31.76 2.20
N GLU A 22 13.24 -32.49 3.23
CA GLU A 22 14.04 -31.88 4.30
C GLU A 22 15.38 -31.35 3.77
N LYS A 23 16.02 -32.04 2.87
CA LYS A 23 17.30 -31.64 2.27
C LYS A 23 17.11 -30.56 1.21
N ALA A 24 16.07 -30.61 0.40
CA ALA A 24 15.71 -29.62 -0.58
C ALA A 24 15.57 -28.23 0.07
N ALA A 25 14.92 -28.14 1.23
CA ALA A 25 14.82 -26.88 1.98
C ALA A 25 16.17 -26.26 2.35
N GLN A 26 17.26 -27.04 2.38
CA GLN A 26 18.63 -26.56 2.65
C GLN A 26 19.40 -26.25 1.35
N LEU A 27 18.98 -26.81 0.21
CA LEU A 27 19.65 -26.68 -1.09
C LEU A 27 18.96 -25.63 -1.97
N ASN A 28 17.67 -25.44 -1.77
CA ASN A 28 16.89 -24.44 -2.51
C ASN A 28 17.44 -23.05 -2.22
N GLN A 29 17.57 -22.26 -3.28
CA GLN A 29 17.93 -20.85 -3.24
C GLN A 29 16.80 -20.06 -3.86
N GLU A 30 16.19 -19.16 -3.10
CA GLU A 30 15.15 -18.28 -3.62
C GLU A 30 15.73 -17.35 -4.68
N ALA A 31 14.98 -17.10 -5.75
CA ALA A 31 15.32 -16.08 -6.72
C ALA A 31 15.26 -14.69 -6.09
N VAL A 32 16.19 -13.83 -6.42
CA VAL A 32 16.13 -12.41 -6.10
C VAL A 32 15.57 -11.67 -7.31
N ASP A 33 14.42 -11.04 -7.16
CA ASP A 33 13.76 -10.33 -8.26
C ASP A 33 14.61 -9.18 -8.81
N ASN A 34 14.45 -8.91 -10.10
CA ASN A 34 15.04 -7.70 -10.68
C ASN A 34 14.39 -6.47 -10.07
N GLY A 35 15.20 -5.49 -9.70
CA GLY A 35 14.77 -4.23 -9.13
C GLY A 35 14.83 -3.08 -10.11
N LEU A 36 14.16 -1.99 -9.79
CA LEU A 36 14.22 -0.74 -10.53
C LEU A 36 14.48 0.40 -9.54
N VAL A 37 15.44 1.25 -9.83
CA VAL A 37 15.69 2.47 -9.07
C VAL A 37 15.63 3.68 -9.99
N ARG A 38 15.21 4.81 -9.45
CA ARG A 38 15.18 6.07 -10.20
C ARG A 38 16.21 7.03 -9.62
N GLU A 39 17.25 7.32 -10.41
CA GLU A 39 18.34 8.21 -10.04
C GLU A 39 18.47 9.34 -11.06
N ASN A 40 18.53 10.57 -10.60
CA ASN A 40 18.69 11.76 -11.48
C ASN A 40 17.65 11.84 -12.61
N GLY A 41 16.44 11.34 -12.36
CA GLY A 41 15.35 11.34 -13.34
C GLY A 41 15.36 10.20 -14.35
N ALA A 42 16.35 9.30 -14.31
CA ALA A 42 16.46 8.12 -15.17
C ALA A 42 16.24 6.83 -14.37
N PHE A 43 15.68 5.82 -15.01
CA PHE A 43 15.55 4.48 -14.43
C PHE A 43 16.83 3.67 -14.68
N LYS A 44 17.17 2.86 -13.68
CA LYS A 44 18.27 1.90 -13.74
C LYS A 44 17.78 0.56 -13.20
N ILE A 45 17.94 -0.48 -14.01
CA ILE A 45 17.61 -1.84 -13.61
C ILE A 45 18.72 -2.38 -12.70
N ILE A 46 18.32 -2.98 -11.59
CA ILE A 46 19.19 -3.74 -10.69
C ILE A 46 18.92 -5.21 -10.99
N LYS A 47 19.93 -5.92 -11.47
CA LYS A 47 19.80 -7.35 -11.77
C LYS A 47 19.61 -8.13 -10.49
N GLY A 48 18.61 -9.01 -10.51
CA GLY A 48 18.39 -10.02 -9.50
C GLY A 48 19.30 -11.24 -9.70
N GLU A 49 19.01 -12.29 -8.98
CA GLU A 49 19.74 -13.55 -9.03
C GLU A 49 18.74 -14.70 -9.28
N GLN A 50 19.13 -15.65 -10.14
CA GLN A 50 18.36 -16.86 -10.34
C GLN A 50 18.30 -17.69 -9.06
N GLY A 51 17.15 -18.26 -8.79
CA GLY A 51 16.97 -19.26 -7.76
C GLY A 51 17.19 -20.68 -8.28
N ILE A 52 17.24 -21.63 -7.37
CA ILE A 52 17.31 -23.06 -7.64
C ILE A 52 16.29 -23.75 -6.74
N GLU A 53 15.44 -24.57 -7.31
CA GLU A 53 14.47 -25.39 -6.59
C GLU A 53 14.64 -26.85 -6.97
N VAL A 54 14.83 -27.72 -5.96
CA VAL A 54 14.94 -29.17 -6.18
C VAL A 54 13.56 -29.73 -6.51
N ASN A 55 13.43 -30.33 -7.67
CA ASN A 55 12.25 -31.10 -8.06
C ASN A 55 12.29 -32.46 -7.36
N VAL A 56 11.54 -32.57 -6.26
CA VAL A 56 11.53 -33.78 -5.41
C VAL A 56 10.97 -34.98 -6.17
N GLU A 57 9.91 -34.82 -6.97
CA GLU A 57 9.25 -35.89 -7.72
C GLU A 57 10.19 -36.49 -8.77
N ASP A 58 10.78 -35.64 -9.62
CA ASP A 58 11.72 -36.09 -10.64
C ASP A 58 13.02 -36.66 -10.03
N SER A 59 13.46 -36.14 -8.89
CA SER A 59 14.61 -36.68 -8.16
C SER A 59 14.33 -38.08 -7.61
N ILE A 60 13.12 -38.33 -7.09
CA ILE A 60 12.70 -39.69 -6.69
C ILE A 60 12.71 -40.62 -7.89
N ALA A 61 12.11 -40.21 -9.00
CA ALA A 61 12.10 -41.01 -10.23
C ALA A 61 13.52 -41.36 -10.72
N ALA A 62 14.44 -40.38 -10.64
CA ALA A 62 15.85 -40.63 -10.97
C ALA A 62 16.52 -41.64 -10.03
N ILE A 63 16.25 -41.59 -8.72
CA ILE A 63 16.75 -42.54 -7.72
C ILE A 63 16.19 -43.91 -7.98
N GLU A 64 14.89 -44.06 -8.21
CA GLU A 64 14.22 -45.35 -8.49
C GLU A 64 14.78 -45.98 -9.77
N ASN A 65 14.94 -45.19 -10.82
CA ASN A 65 15.53 -45.68 -12.08
C ASN A 65 16.96 -46.17 -11.86
N TYR A 66 17.79 -45.43 -11.17
CA TYR A 66 19.16 -45.82 -10.87
C TYR A 66 19.21 -47.12 -10.06
N ILE A 67 18.43 -47.26 -8.98
CA ILE A 67 18.40 -48.43 -8.13
C ILE A 67 17.93 -49.67 -8.89
N SER A 68 16.95 -49.50 -9.78
CA SER A 68 16.39 -50.65 -10.54
C SER A 68 17.26 -51.10 -11.69
N SER A 69 18.07 -50.23 -12.29
CA SER A 69 18.78 -50.49 -13.55
C SER A 69 20.31 -50.51 -13.43
N GLU A 70 20.91 -49.80 -12.50
CA GLU A 70 22.35 -49.51 -12.47
C GLU A 70 23.03 -49.90 -11.14
N TRP A 71 22.28 -49.94 -10.03
CA TRP A 71 22.87 -50.11 -8.70
C TRP A 71 23.44 -51.51 -8.47
N ASP A 72 24.70 -51.58 -8.06
CA ASP A 72 25.46 -52.79 -7.80
C ASP A 72 25.49 -53.24 -6.33
N GLY A 73 24.77 -52.51 -5.44
CA GLY A 73 24.72 -52.76 -3.99
C GLY A 73 25.76 -51.96 -3.19
N GLY A 74 26.54 -51.09 -3.83
CA GLY A 74 27.54 -50.23 -3.20
C GLY A 74 27.00 -48.82 -2.89
N ASN A 75 27.91 -47.94 -2.46
CA ASN A 75 27.62 -46.50 -2.36
C ASN A 75 27.47 -45.90 -3.75
N ALA A 76 26.51 -45.00 -3.90
CA ALA A 76 26.23 -44.33 -5.14
C ALA A 76 26.08 -42.80 -4.91
N GLU A 77 26.42 -42.04 -5.93
CA GLU A 77 26.12 -40.60 -6.02
C GLU A 77 25.10 -40.44 -7.14
N ILE A 78 23.98 -39.81 -6.81
CA ILE A 78 22.91 -39.53 -7.76
C ILE A 78 22.68 -38.03 -7.80
N GLU A 79 22.73 -37.45 -9.00
CA GLU A 79 22.41 -36.05 -9.19
C GLU A 79 20.89 -35.81 -8.98
N LEU A 80 20.54 -34.86 -8.13
CA LEU A 80 19.15 -34.42 -7.96
C LEU A 80 18.71 -33.58 -9.13
N VAL A 81 17.45 -33.71 -9.51
CA VAL A 81 16.84 -32.86 -10.52
C VAL A 81 16.49 -31.50 -9.87
N ALA A 82 16.99 -30.45 -10.42
CA ALA A 82 16.71 -29.10 -9.95
C ALA A 82 16.26 -28.20 -11.11
N GLU A 83 15.35 -27.29 -10.79
CA GLU A 83 14.85 -26.28 -11.72
C GLU A 83 15.45 -24.92 -11.40
N VAL A 84 15.73 -24.13 -12.42
CA VAL A 84 16.13 -22.73 -12.27
C VAL A 84 14.88 -21.90 -12.15
N VAL A 85 14.80 -21.10 -11.06
CA VAL A 85 13.73 -20.13 -10.86
C VAL A 85 14.23 -18.78 -11.33
N GLU A 86 13.61 -18.27 -12.38
CA GLU A 86 13.99 -16.96 -12.92
C GLU A 86 13.48 -15.81 -12.02
N PRO A 87 14.27 -14.73 -11.88
CA PRO A 87 13.82 -13.50 -11.22
C PRO A 87 12.57 -12.95 -11.88
N ARG A 88 11.62 -12.44 -11.08
CA ARG A 88 10.50 -11.67 -11.62
C ARG A 88 10.99 -10.31 -12.15
N GLY A 89 10.19 -9.68 -13.02
CA GLY A 89 10.53 -8.41 -13.65
C GLY A 89 11.63 -8.58 -14.68
N SER A 90 11.30 -9.14 -15.85
CA SER A 90 12.23 -9.26 -16.94
C SER A 90 12.81 -7.88 -17.31
N GLU A 91 14.04 -7.83 -17.84
CA GLU A 91 14.60 -6.54 -18.32
C GLU A 91 13.67 -5.90 -19.36
N GLU A 92 13.03 -6.69 -20.21
CA GLU A 92 12.08 -6.23 -21.23
C GLU A 92 10.87 -5.51 -20.61
N ASP A 93 10.30 -6.06 -19.51
CA ASP A 93 9.17 -5.44 -18.81
C ASP A 93 9.58 -4.17 -18.08
N LEU A 94 10.73 -4.18 -17.41
CA LEU A 94 11.23 -3.04 -16.66
C LEU A 94 11.67 -1.88 -17.57
N GLU A 95 12.19 -2.14 -18.76
CA GLU A 95 12.53 -1.14 -19.76
C GLU A 95 11.29 -0.41 -20.31
N GLN A 96 10.11 -1.01 -20.24
CA GLN A 96 8.86 -0.40 -20.65
C GLN A 96 8.29 0.62 -19.62
N ILE A 97 8.83 0.66 -18.40
CA ILE A 97 8.43 1.64 -17.39
C ILE A 97 9.03 3.01 -17.71
N THR A 98 8.43 3.71 -18.65
CA THR A 98 8.93 5.00 -19.17
C THR A 98 8.00 6.16 -18.90
N ASP A 99 6.71 5.91 -18.76
CA ASP A 99 5.67 6.94 -18.75
C ASP A 99 5.23 7.27 -17.33
N MET A 100 5.05 8.56 -17.04
CA MET A 100 4.41 9.01 -15.81
C MET A 100 2.88 8.95 -16.00
N MET A 101 2.26 7.88 -15.51
CA MET A 101 0.83 7.62 -15.65
C MET A 101 -0.04 8.48 -14.73
N GLY A 102 0.46 8.85 -13.58
CA GLY A 102 -0.23 9.68 -12.60
C GLY A 102 0.72 10.37 -11.64
N SER A 103 0.37 11.60 -11.23
CA SER A 103 1.17 12.36 -10.26
C SER A 103 0.26 13.25 -9.42
N TYR A 104 0.54 13.32 -8.12
CA TYR A 104 -0.16 14.23 -7.22
C TYR A 104 0.74 14.77 -6.12
N THR A 105 0.46 16.00 -5.69
CA THR A 105 1.21 16.70 -4.64
C THR A 105 0.25 17.33 -3.65
N THR A 106 0.53 17.21 -2.37
CA THR A 106 -0.14 17.97 -1.31
C THR A 106 0.87 18.74 -0.46
N ASN A 107 0.45 19.89 0.06
CA ASN A 107 1.27 20.76 0.88
C ASN A 107 0.94 20.61 2.37
N TYR A 108 1.98 20.61 3.23
CA TYR A 108 1.87 20.55 4.68
C TYR A 108 2.64 21.69 5.38
N LYS A 109 2.64 22.90 4.78
CA LYS A 109 3.42 24.08 5.22
C LYS A 109 3.24 24.45 6.68
N ASP A 110 2.02 24.27 7.20
CA ASP A 110 1.65 24.65 8.57
C ASP A 110 1.95 23.55 9.61
N SER A 111 2.61 22.47 9.21
CA SER A 111 2.95 21.35 10.08
C SER A 111 4.18 21.62 10.94
N GLY A 112 4.11 21.20 12.21
CA GLY A 112 5.27 21.13 13.09
C GLY A 112 6.27 20.04 12.65
N GLN A 113 7.47 20.06 13.26
CA GLN A 113 8.59 19.20 12.82
C GLN A 113 8.24 17.71 12.89
N ASN A 114 7.74 17.20 14.02
CA ASN A 114 7.37 15.78 14.17
C ASN A 114 6.44 15.29 13.07
N ARG A 115 5.45 16.11 12.68
CA ARG A 115 4.55 15.77 11.59
C ARG A 115 5.26 15.76 10.23
N CYS A 116 6.22 16.67 10.02
CA CYS A 116 7.03 16.68 8.81
C CYS A 116 7.90 15.40 8.72
N ASP A 117 8.49 15.01 9.84
CA ASP A 117 9.36 13.82 9.92
C ASP A 117 8.54 12.53 9.69
N ASN A 118 7.34 12.43 10.25
CA ASN A 118 6.41 11.34 9.99
C ASN A 118 6.02 11.22 8.52
N ILE A 119 5.71 12.35 7.87
CA ILE A 119 5.36 12.38 6.44
C ILE A 119 6.56 11.92 5.60
N SER A 120 7.76 12.42 5.91
CA SER A 120 8.98 12.03 5.20
C SER A 120 9.29 10.55 5.40
N ASN A 121 9.20 10.05 6.63
CA ASN A 121 9.45 8.63 6.96
C ASN A 121 8.48 7.70 6.22
N ALA A 122 7.16 7.98 6.30
CA ALA A 122 6.16 7.17 5.59
C ALA A 122 6.35 7.22 4.06
N THR A 123 6.67 8.41 3.51
CA THR A 123 6.93 8.57 2.07
C THR A 123 8.14 7.76 1.63
N SER A 124 9.23 7.75 2.41
CA SER A 124 10.45 7.01 2.08
C SER A 124 10.24 5.50 2.08
N LYS A 125 9.34 4.98 2.91
CA LYS A 125 8.99 3.55 2.97
C LYS A 125 8.18 3.08 1.75
N ILE A 126 7.44 3.98 1.12
CA ILE A 126 6.67 3.70 -0.11
C ILE A 126 7.52 3.91 -1.36
N ASN A 127 8.46 4.87 -1.29
CA ASN A 127 9.30 5.21 -2.44
C ASN A 127 10.13 4.03 -2.93
N GLY A 128 10.15 3.81 -4.24
CA GLY A 128 10.91 2.73 -4.85
C GLY A 128 10.15 1.41 -4.96
N THR A 129 8.88 1.37 -4.57
CA THR A 129 8.06 0.17 -4.73
C THR A 129 7.88 -0.17 -6.20
N LEU A 130 8.24 -1.39 -6.56
CA LEU A 130 7.92 -2.03 -7.83
C LEU A 130 6.78 -3.01 -7.57
N LEU A 131 5.63 -2.79 -8.22
CA LEU A 131 4.43 -3.59 -8.04
C LEU A 131 4.13 -4.34 -9.34
N TYR A 132 4.16 -5.67 -9.28
CA TYR A 132 3.96 -6.52 -10.44
C TYR A 132 2.48 -6.64 -10.83
N PRO A 133 2.17 -7.07 -12.08
CA PRO A 133 0.81 -7.28 -12.54
C PRO A 133 0.00 -8.17 -11.59
N GLY A 134 -1.19 -7.72 -11.20
CA GLY A 134 -2.10 -8.43 -10.30
C GLY A 134 -1.76 -8.33 -8.82
N GLU A 135 -0.63 -7.76 -8.44
CA GLU A 135 -0.29 -7.56 -7.02
C GLU A 135 -1.08 -6.41 -6.40
N GLU A 136 -1.50 -6.62 -5.16
CA GLU A 136 -2.12 -5.60 -4.32
C GLU A 136 -1.10 -4.92 -3.43
N PHE A 137 -1.14 -3.59 -3.36
CA PHE A 137 -0.35 -2.78 -2.44
C PHE A 137 -1.21 -2.29 -1.28
N SER A 138 -0.72 -2.48 -0.06
CA SER A 138 -1.29 -1.95 1.18
C SER A 138 -0.42 -0.84 1.71
N VAL A 139 -0.98 0.36 1.85
CA VAL A 139 -0.23 1.47 2.43
C VAL A 139 0.08 1.23 3.89
N TYR A 140 -0.88 0.71 4.67
CA TYR A 140 -0.66 0.43 6.08
C TYR A 140 0.46 -0.60 6.32
N GLU A 141 0.50 -1.66 5.53
CA GLU A 141 1.58 -2.67 5.60
C GLU A 141 2.94 -2.08 5.22
N ALA A 142 2.99 -1.23 4.20
CA ALA A 142 4.23 -0.62 3.75
C ALA A 142 4.83 0.38 4.76
N ILE A 143 3.98 1.18 5.42
CA ILE A 143 4.46 2.23 6.33
C ILE A 143 4.53 1.80 7.80
N GLY A 144 3.80 0.75 8.20
CA GLY A 144 3.69 0.30 9.59
C GLY A 144 4.92 -0.46 10.12
N PRO A 145 4.91 -0.79 11.41
CA PRO A 145 4.05 -0.25 12.48
C PRO A 145 4.28 1.25 12.75
N LEU A 146 3.22 1.96 13.16
CA LEU A 146 3.29 3.38 13.48
C LEU A 146 3.72 3.59 14.94
N ASP A 147 5.00 3.44 15.23
CA ASP A 147 5.58 3.56 16.57
C ASP A 147 6.98 4.20 16.53
N ALA A 148 7.52 4.49 17.70
CA ALA A 148 8.84 5.12 17.83
C ALA A 148 9.98 4.23 17.29
N ALA A 149 9.87 2.90 17.39
CA ALA A 149 10.91 1.97 16.93
C ALA A 149 11.03 2.00 15.40
N ASN A 150 9.95 2.35 14.70
CA ASN A 150 9.87 2.49 13.25
C ASN A 150 10.08 3.94 12.77
N GLY A 151 10.58 4.82 13.64
CA GLY A 151 10.95 6.20 13.31
C GLY A 151 9.78 7.17 13.25
N TYR A 152 8.65 6.86 13.90
CA TYR A 152 7.53 7.80 14.00
C TYR A 152 7.56 8.57 15.30
N GLU A 153 7.10 9.82 15.23
CA GLU A 153 7.02 10.79 16.30
C GLU A 153 5.55 11.02 16.70
N LEU A 154 5.33 11.47 17.94
CA LEU A 154 4.02 11.94 18.36
C LEU A 154 3.67 13.25 17.66
N ALA A 155 2.54 13.29 16.98
CA ALA A 155 2.02 14.46 16.29
C ALA A 155 0.50 14.44 16.25
N GLY A 156 -0.12 15.60 15.97
CA GLY A 156 -1.58 15.71 15.90
C GLY A 156 -2.19 14.79 14.85
N ALA A 157 -3.14 13.98 15.26
CA ALA A 157 -3.99 13.12 14.45
C ALA A 157 -5.46 13.35 14.77
N TYR A 158 -6.35 13.04 13.81
CA TYR A 158 -7.81 13.07 14.06
C TYR A 158 -8.31 11.71 14.51
N GLU A 159 -8.80 11.64 15.72
CA GLU A 159 -9.39 10.42 16.29
C GLU A 159 -10.74 10.74 16.93
N ASN A 160 -11.79 10.00 16.58
CA ASN A 160 -13.15 10.12 17.13
C ASN A 160 -13.73 11.56 17.17
N GLY A 161 -13.33 12.41 16.21
CA GLY A 161 -13.80 13.79 16.14
C GLY A 161 -12.98 14.77 17.00
N GLN A 162 -11.85 14.35 17.53
CA GLN A 162 -10.92 15.17 18.30
C GLN A 162 -9.52 15.16 17.68
N THR A 163 -8.75 16.18 18.00
CA THR A 163 -7.31 16.17 17.71
C THR A 163 -6.58 15.57 18.90
N VAL A 164 -5.89 14.46 18.68
CA VAL A 164 -5.08 13.77 19.68
C VAL A 164 -3.63 13.69 19.21
N GLU A 165 -2.69 13.53 20.14
CA GLU A 165 -1.31 13.18 19.78
C GLU A 165 -1.19 11.67 19.61
N SER A 166 -0.69 11.24 18.45
CA SER A 166 -0.50 9.84 18.11
C SER A 166 0.78 9.67 17.31
N TYR A 167 1.43 8.52 17.43
CA TYR A 167 2.52 8.16 16.54
C TYR A 167 2.06 8.12 15.08
N GLY A 168 2.89 8.63 14.18
CA GLY A 168 2.55 8.69 12.76
C GLY A 168 1.53 9.77 12.39
N GLY A 169 1.25 10.76 13.28
CA GLY A 169 0.42 11.90 12.91
C GLY A 169 0.95 12.55 11.62
N GLY A 170 0.12 12.56 10.54
CA GLY A 170 0.50 13.00 9.20
C GLY A 170 0.45 11.93 8.11
N VAL A 171 0.51 10.63 8.44
CA VAL A 171 0.55 9.54 7.45
C VAL A 171 -0.70 9.46 6.57
N CYS A 172 -1.87 9.88 7.06
CA CYS A 172 -3.06 10.00 6.24
C CYS A 172 -2.90 10.99 5.08
N GLN A 173 -2.05 12.00 5.21
CA GLN A 173 -1.73 12.89 4.09
C GLN A 173 -0.86 12.21 3.05
N VAL A 174 0.05 11.34 3.47
CA VAL A 174 0.86 10.48 2.58
C VAL A 174 -0.06 9.56 1.78
N SER A 175 -0.92 8.81 2.46
CA SER A 175 -1.93 7.93 1.84
C SER A 175 -2.84 8.69 0.87
N THR A 176 -3.35 9.86 1.27
CA THR A 176 -4.21 10.70 0.43
C THR A 176 -3.49 11.18 -0.83
N THR A 177 -2.22 11.56 -0.71
CA THR A 177 -1.43 12.02 -1.86
C THR A 177 -1.18 10.87 -2.82
N LEU A 178 -0.81 9.69 -2.31
CA LEU A 178 -0.64 8.49 -3.11
C LEU A 178 -1.95 8.07 -3.79
N TYR A 179 -3.08 8.07 -3.04
CA TYR A 179 -4.40 7.77 -3.60
C TYR A 179 -4.71 8.58 -4.86
N ASN A 180 -4.47 9.90 -4.82
CA ASN A 180 -4.73 10.76 -5.96
C ASN A 180 -3.79 10.49 -7.14
N ALA A 181 -2.52 10.13 -6.90
CA ALA A 181 -1.61 9.71 -7.96
C ALA A 181 -2.05 8.38 -8.60
N VAL A 182 -2.50 7.43 -7.77
CA VAL A 182 -2.95 6.09 -8.16
C VAL A 182 -4.22 6.16 -9.03
N ILE A 183 -5.23 6.96 -8.63
CA ILE A 183 -6.45 7.09 -9.44
C ILE A 183 -6.19 7.82 -10.76
N LEU A 184 -5.25 8.78 -10.82
CA LEU A 184 -4.83 9.41 -12.07
C LEU A 184 -4.10 8.44 -13.00
N ALA A 185 -3.41 7.44 -12.45
CA ALA A 185 -2.85 6.33 -13.20
C ALA A 185 -3.91 5.27 -13.58
N GLU A 186 -5.16 5.45 -13.15
CA GLU A 186 -6.30 4.54 -13.36
C GLU A 186 -6.06 3.12 -12.83
N LEU A 187 -5.28 2.97 -11.74
CA LEU A 187 -5.14 1.70 -11.06
C LEU A 187 -6.40 1.37 -10.24
N GLU A 188 -6.66 0.09 -10.05
CA GLU A 188 -7.84 -0.40 -9.36
C GLU A 188 -7.72 -0.20 -7.84
N ILE A 189 -8.66 0.56 -7.26
CA ILE A 189 -8.76 0.76 -5.81
C ILE A 189 -9.60 -0.35 -5.20
N THR A 190 -9.00 -1.19 -4.36
CA THR A 190 -9.67 -2.30 -3.66
C THR A 190 -10.15 -1.90 -2.26
N GLN A 191 -9.46 -0.96 -1.60
CA GLN A 191 -9.89 -0.41 -0.32
C GLN A 191 -9.58 1.08 -0.23
N ARG A 192 -10.56 1.86 0.20
CA ARG A 192 -10.40 3.27 0.55
C ARG A 192 -11.47 3.69 1.55
N SER A 193 -11.06 4.44 2.57
CA SER A 193 -11.97 5.09 3.53
C SER A 193 -11.70 6.59 3.57
N ASN A 194 -12.76 7.41 3.68
CA ASN A 194 -12.58 8.83 3.97
C ASN A 194 -12.34 9.08 5.47
N HIS A 195 -11.78 10.24 5.79
CA HIS A 195 -11.69 10.69 7.18
C HIS A 195 -13.06 10.91 7.80
N SER A 196 -13.14 10.80 9.12
CA SER A 196 -14.38 11.09 9.86
C SER A 196 -14.77 12.57 9.79
N MET A 197 -13.80 13.47 9.66
CA MET A 197 -13.96 14.93 9.47
C MET A 197 -13.23 15.39 8.24
N ILE A 198 -13.67 16.53 7.69
CA ILE A 198 -13.02 17.10 6.51
C ILE A 198 -11.55 17.46 6.78
N VAL A 199 -10.69 17.17 5.83
CA VAL A 199 -9.28 17.59 5.83
C VAL A 199 -9.07 18.77 4.89
N SER A 200 -8.04 19.58 5.13
CA SER A 200 -7.84 20.85 4.42
C SER A 200 -6.89 20.76 3.22
N TYR A 201 -6.14 19.67 3.08
CA TYR A 201 -5.08 19.53 2.07
C TYR A 201 -5.56 18.94 0.75
N VAL A 202 -6.81 18.47 0.67
CA VAL A 202 -7.50 18.04 -0.55
C VAL A 202 -8.96 18.45 -0.52
N LYS A 203 -9.64 18.41 -1.67
CA LYS A 203 -11.10 18.62 -1.75
C LYS A 203 -11.84 17.40 -1.16
N PRO A 204 -13.11 17.56 -0.74
CA PRO A 204 -13.94 16.45 -0.26
C PRO A 204 -13.97 15.28 -1.23
N SER A 205 -14.01 14.06 -0.71
CA SER A 205 -13.96 12.77 -1.45
C SER A 205 -12.65 12.45 -2.17
N MET A 206 -11.63 13.30 -2.04
CA MET A 206 -10.28 13.06 -2.58
C MET A 206 -9.30 12.55 -1.51
N ASP A 207 -9.74 12.31 -0.29
CA ASP A 207 -8.93 11.82 0.82
C ASP A 207 -8.96 10.31 0.95
N ALA A 208 -7.90 9.74 1.54
CA ALA A 208 -7.79 8.34 1.93
C ALA A 208 -7.19 8.26 3.34
N ALA A 209 -8.02 7.88 4.30
CA ALA A 209 -7.64 7.76 5.70
C ALA A 209 -7.06 6.39 6.02
N ILE A 210 -6.04 6.37 6.89
CA ILE A 210 -5.46 5.16 7.46
C ILE A 210 -5.72 5.13 8.96
N ALA A 211 -6.16 3.99 9.48
CA ALA A 211 -6.32 3.75 10.91
C ALA A 211 -6.27 2.23 11.18
N GLY A 212 -5.07 1.70 11.38
CA GLY A 212 -4.86 0.27 11.49
C GLY A 212 -5.25 -0.48 10.20
N ASP A 213 -5.51 -1.75 10.34
CA ASP A 213 -5.92 -2.65 9.26
C ASP A 213 -7.38 -2.44 8.80
N TYR A 214 -8.24 -1.85 9.65
CA TYR A 214 -9.65 -1.62 9.32
C TYR A 214 -9.90 -0.41 8.42
N LYS A 215 -8.94 0.51 8.30
CA LYS A 215 -8.93 1.61 7.35
C LYS A 215 -7.58 1.69 6.68
N ASP A 216 -7.52 1.23 5.46
CA ASP A 216 -6.33 1.23 4.63
C ASP A 216 -6.61 1.85 3.27
N LEU A 217 -5.57 2.21 2.56
CA LEU A 217 -5.58 2.41 1.13
C LEU A 217 -4.94 1.19 0.49
N ARG A 218 -5.74 0.44 -0.27
CA ARG A 218 -5.26 -0.70 -1.06
C ARG A 218 -5.62 -0.50 -2.52
N PHE A 219 -4.71 -0.90 -3.39
CA PHE A 219 -4.90 -0.87 -4.83
C PHE A 219 -4.11 -1.97 -5.51
N VAL A 220 -4.56 -2.39 -6.68
CA VAL A 220 -3.94 -3.45 -7.48
C VAL A 220 -3.30 -2.85 -8.72
N ASN A 221 -2.14 -3.36 -9.08
CA ASN A 221 -1.61 -3.14 -10.42
C ASN A 221 -2.42 -3.97 -11.43
N ASN A 222 -3.38 -3.34 -12.07
CA ASN A 222 -4.23 -3.90 -13.11
C ASN A 222 -3.66 -3.70 -14.53
N GLN A 223 -2.35 -3.40 -14.64
CA GLN A 223 -1.66 -3.29 -15.91
C GLN A 223 -0.98 -4.63 -16.26
N ASP A 224 -0.55 -4.76 -17.51
CA ASP A 224 0.13 -5.97 -18.02
C ASP A 224 1.63 -6.02 -17.66
N ILE A 225 2.20 -4.90 -17.22
CA ILE A 225 3.61 -4.79 -16.81
C ILE A 225 3.71 -4.20 -15.40
N PRO A 226 4.89 -4.32 -14.74
CA PRO A 226 5.11 -3.70 -13.44
C PRO A 226 4.94 -2.18 -13.48
N ILE A 227 4.54 -1.60 -12.33
CA ILE A 227 4.54 -0.16 -12.10
C ILE A 227 5.56 0.19 -11.03
N TYR A 228 6.10 1.42 -11.10
CA TYR A 228 7.04 1.95 -10.11
C TYR A 228 6.45 3.17 -9.41
N ILE A 229 6.56 3.18 -8.08
CA ILE A 229 6.06 4.27 -7.23
C ILE A 229 7.24 5.12 -6.78
N GLU A 230 7.32 6.36 -7.27
CA GLU A 230 8.25 7.37 -6.78
C GLU A 230 7.53 8.26 -5.74
N GLY A 231 8.10 8.38 -4.54
CA GLY A 231 7.59 9.26 -3.49
C GLY A 231 8.70 10.10 -2.89
N TYR A 232 8.48 11.40 -2.74
CA TYR A 232 9.45 12.30 -2.11
C TYR A 232 8.79 13.49 -1.43
N THR A 233 9.56 14.12 -0.53
CA THR A 233 9.18 15.35 0.16
C THR A 233 10.16 16.46 -0.17
N GLU A 234 9.64 17.64 -0.55
CA GLU A 234 10.44 18.82 -0.86
C GLU A 234 9.66 20.10 -0.51
N GLY A 235 10.28 21.04 0.20
CA GLY A 235 9.69 22.34 0.52
C GLY A 235 8.34 22.23 1.24
N LYS A 236 8.17 21.27 2.16
CA LYS A 236 6.90 20.91 2.81
C LYS A 236 5.78 20.51 1.83
N ASN A 237 6.14 19.94 0.71
CA ASN A 237 5.24 19.21 -0.17
C ASN A 237 5.58 17.72 -0.12
N VAL A 238 4.57 16.87 -0.17
CA VAL A 238 4.71 15.45 -0.45
C VAL A 238 4.16 15.17 -1.84
N THR A 239 4.94 14.45 -2.64
CA THR A 239 4.60 14.13 -4.04
C THR A 239 4.75 12.63 -4.26
N PHE A 240 3.76 12.06 -4.95
CA PHE A 240 3.86 10.72 -5.52
C PHE A 240 3.67 10.76 -7.02
N LYS A 241 4.41 9.88 -7.70
CA LYS A 241 4.31 9.64 -9.14
C LYS A 241 4.25 8.14 -9.38
N ILE A 242 3.37 7.74 -10.25
CA ILE A 242 3.22 6.37 -10.70
C ILE A 242 3.78 6.29 -12.11
N TYR A 243 4.78 5.44 -12.29
CA TYR A 243 5.38 5.18 -13.60
C TYR A 243 5.01 3.78 -14.08
N GLY A 244 4.85 3.63 -15.37
CA GLY A 244 4.51 2.38 -16.03
C GLY A 244 4.60 2.52 -17.55
N HIS A 245 3.83 1.73 -18.27
CA HIS A 245 3.64 1.85 -19.71
C HIS A 245 2.25 2.38 -20.01
N ASP A 246 2.16 3.64 -20.42
CA ASP A 246 0.87 4.28 -20.69
C ASP A 246 0.35 3.95 -22.08
N THR A 247 -0.55 2.98 -22.15
CA THR A 247 -1.22 2.57 -23.40
C THR A 247 -2.48 3.39 -23.71
N ARG A 248 -2.83 4.37 -22.87
CA ARG A 248 -4.02 5.22 -23.08
C ARG A 248 -3.79 6.15 -24.27
N PRO A 249 -4.83 6.38 -25.10
CA PRO A 249 -4.74 7.32 -26.20
C PRO A 249 -4.34 8.73 -25.70
N SER A 250 -3.41 9.38 -26.40
CA SER A 250 -2.88 10.69 -26.01
C SER A 250 -3.89 11.82 -26.01
N ASN A 251 -5.01 11.67 -26.72
CA ASN A 251 -6.13 12.62 -26.76
C ASN A 251 -7.21 12.33 -25.68
N ARG A 252 -7.01 11.26 -24.87
CA ARG A 252 -7.88 10.91 -23.75
C ARG A 252 -7.31 11.46 -22.46
N VAL A 253 -8.13 12.23 -21.74
CA VAL A 253 -7.76 12.83 -20.46
C VAL A 253 -8.75 12.40 -19.39
N VAL A 254 -8.23 11.96 -18.25
CA VAL A 254 -9.02 11.61 -17.06
C VAL A 254 -8.81 12.67 -16.00
N THR A 255 -9.91 13.18 -15.47
CA THR A 255 -9.91 14.12 -14.35
C THR A 255 -10.86 13.65 -13.25
N TYR A 256 -10.61 14.12 -12.03
CA TYR A 256 -11.45 13.81 -10.87
C TYR A 256 -12.01 15.11 -10.29
N GLU A 257 -13.34 15.19 -10.23
CA GLU A 257 -14.05 16.38 -9.80
C GLU A 257 -14.80 16.12 -8.49
N SER A 258 -14.47 16.86 -7.45
CA SER A 258 -15.14 16.82 -6.16
C SER A 258 -16.41 17.67 -6.19
N GLU A 259 -17.52 17.10 -5.76
CA GLU A 259 -18.81 17.78 -5.60
C GLU A 259 -19.31 17.64 -4.16
N VAL A 260 -19.62 18.75 -3.55
CA VAL A 260 -20.34 18.79 -2.27
C VAL A 260 -21.83 18.68 -2.54
N VAL A 261 -22.43 17.60 -2.06
CA VAL A 261 -23.88 17.33 -2.23
C VAL A 261 -24.72 18.03 -1.15
N SER A 262 -24.21 18.03 0.08
CA SER A 262 -24.84 18.72 1.20
C SER A 262 -23.83 19.11 2.27
N GLU A 263 -24.15 20.17 3.01
CA GLU A 263 -23.42 20.67 4.16
C GLU A 263 -24.29 20.65 5.40
N GLN A 264 -23.69 20.34 6.54
CA GLN A 264 -24.34 20.36 7.83
C GLN A 264 -23.56 21.24 8.82
N ASP A 265 -24.14 22.38 9.18
CA ASP A 265 -23.62 23.20 10.27
C ASP A 265 -24.08 22.61 11.61
N PRO A 266 -23.16 22.13 12.48
CA PRO A 266 -23.52 21.54 13.77
C PRO A 266 -23.89 22.59 14.83
N GLY A 267 -23.71 23.88 14.55
CA GLY A 267 -23.95 24.96 15.51
C GLY A 267 -22.93 24.99 16.65
N THR A 268 -23.35 25.65 17.74
CA THR A 268 -22.56 25.81 18.97
C THR A 268 -23.20 25.07 20.12
N GLN A 269 -22.41 24.35 20.89
CA GLN A 269 -22.83 23.67 22.10
C GLN A 269 -22.13 24.28 23.31
N TYR A 270 -22.89 24.48 24.39
CA TYR A 270 -22.36 24.92 25.68
C TYR A 270 -22.46 23.78 26.68
N VAL A 271 -21.36 23.45 27.35
CA VAL A 271 -21.28 22.42 28.39
C VAL A 271 -21.01 23.12 29.70
N ALA A 272 -21.91 22.95 30.67
CA ALA A 272 -21.76 23.51 32.01
C ALA A 272 -20.60 22.85 32.76
N THR A 273 -19.80 23.66 33.45
CA THR A 273 -18.70 23.21 34.30
C THR A 273 -18.85 23.75 35.70
N GLY A 274 -18.14 23.18 36.68
CA GLY A 274 -18.08 23.66 38.06
C GLY A 274 -17.13 24.86 38.28
N ASP A 275 -16.65 25.48 37.23
CA ASP A 275 -15.71 26.60 37.29
C ASP A 275 -16.38 27.89 37.80
N PRO A 276 -15.59 28.90 38.25
CA PRO A 276 -16.11 30.18 38.70
C PRO A 276 -16.96 30.92 37.68
N ALA A 277 -17.92 31.71 38.11
CA ALA A 277 -18.79 32.50 37.26
C ALA A 277 -17.96 33.36 36.25
N GLY A 278 -18.37 33.38 35.00
CA GLY A 278 -17.66 34.06 33.89
C GLY A 278 -16.60 33.22 33.21
N TYR A 279 -16.31 31.98 33.69
CA TYR A 279 -15.40 31.10 32.96
C TYR A 279 -16.00 30.67 31.63
N MET A 280 -15.21 30.81 30.56
CA MET A 280 -15.53 30.30 29.23
C MET A 280 -14.24 29.83 28.55
N LYS A 281 -14.23 28.59 28.09
CA LYS A 281 -13.10 28.01 27.35
C LYS A 281 -13.62 27.21 26.17
N THR A 282 -13.00 27.41 25.02
CA THR A 282 -13.26 26.54 23.86
C THR A 282 -12.67 25.16 24.13
N ALA A 283 -13.52 24.14 24.17
CA ALA A 283 -13.11 22.76 24.31
C ALA A 283 -12.86 22.10 22.94
N GLN A 284 -13.63 22.52 21.91
CA GLN A 284 -13.54 21.97 20.56
C GLN A 284 -13.92 22.99 19.50
N GLY A 285 -13.13 23.03 18.42
CA GLY A 285 -13.42 23.81 17.22
C GLY A 285 -14.59 23.21 16.43
N LYS A 286 -15.29 24.06 15.69
CA LYS A 286 -16.38 23.66 14.79
C LYS A 286 -15.82 22.99 13.54
N HIS A 287 -16.42 21.86 13.16
CA HIS A 287 -16.21 21.23 11.86
C HIS A 287 -17.55 21.07 11.16
N ILE A 288 -17.67 21.62 9.96
CA ILE A 288 -18.87 21.44 9.13
C ILE A 288 -18.88 20.01 8.61
N GLY A 289 -20.03 19.37 8.69
CA GLY A 289 -20.26 18.06 8.09
C GLY A 289 -20.52 18.19 6.58
N TYR A 290 -20.08 17.22 5.81
CA TYR A 290 -20.27 17.19 4.38
C TYR A 290 -20.73 15.82 3.92
N VAL A 291 -21.61 15.80 2.93
CA VAL A 291 -21.81 14.66 2.04
C VAL A 291 -21.23 15.08 0.69
N ALA A 292 -20.29 14.32 0.18
CA ALA A 292 -19.59 14.64 -1.06
C ALA A 292 -19.45 13.40 -1.94
N ARG A 293 -19.22 13.62 -3.21
CA ARG A 293 -18.90 12.60 -4.20
C ARG A 293 -17.74 13.05 -5.08
N LEU A 294 -17.00 12.09 -5.57
CA LEU A 294 -15.95 12.29 -6.55
C LEU A 294 -16.42 11.73 -7.87
N TRP A 295 -16.37 12.56 -8.91
CA TRP A 295 -16.67 12.17 -10.27
C TRP A 295 -15.37 11.81 -10.98
N LYS A 296 -15.37 10.70 -11.71
CA LYS A 296 -14.38 10.42 -12.75
C LYS A 296 -14.94 10.94 -14.06
N VAL A 297 -14.21 11.84 -14.69
CA VAL A 297 -14.60 12.47 -15.96
C VAL A 297 -13.55 12.11 -17.00
N VAL A 298 -13.99 11.53 -18.09
CA VAL A 298 -13.15 11.18 -19.24
C VAL A 298 -13.51 12.10 -20.40
N THR A 299 -12.50 12.75 -20.94
CA THR A 299 -12.63 13.56 -22.16
C THR A 299 -11.76 12.99 -23.27
N VAL A 300 -12.26 13.03 -24.49
CA VAL A 300 -11.50 12.67 -25.71
C VAL A 300 -11.57 13.86 -26.66
N ASP A 301 -10.42 14.31 -27.14
CA ASP A 301 -10.31 15.53 -27.95
C ASP A 301 -10.96 16.78 -27.31
N GLY A 302 -10.94 16.84 -25.96
CA GLY A 302 -11.56 17.94 -25.19
C GLY A 302 -13.07 17.85 -25.03
N VAL A 303 -13.73 16.81 -25.53
CA VAL A 303 -15.16 16.55 -25.38
C VAL A 303 -15.39 15.52 -24.29
N GLU A 304 -16.31 15.79 -23.35
CA GLU A 304 -16.68 14.85 -22.30
C GLU A 304 -17.35 13.61 -22.92
N GLU A 305 -16.73 12.45 -22.75
CA GLU A 305 -17.21 11.16 -23.24
C GLU A 305 -18.00 10.42 -22.14
N SER A 306 -17.50 10.48 -20.90
CA SER A 306 -18.17 9.87 -19.75
C SER A 306 -17.95 10.64 -18.46
N ARG A 307 -18.94 10.51 -17.57
CA ARG A 307 -18.94 11.05 -16.21
C ARG A 307 -19.60 10.05 -15.28
N GLU A 308 -18.86 9.52 -14.33
CA GLU A 308 -19.38 8.54 -13.39
C GLU A 308 -18.98 8.86 -11.95
N ILE A 309 -19.82 8.46 -10.98
CA ILE A 309 -19.48 8.60 -9.58
C ILE A 309 -18.41 7.57 -9.22
N PHE A 310 -17.19 8.04 -8.97
CA PHE A 310 -16.06 7.21 -8.58
C PHE A 310 -16.13 6.76 -7.12
N ASN A 311 -16.46 7.70 -6.21
CA ASN A 311 -16.70 7.38 -4.80
C ASN A 311 -17.67 8.38 -4.14
N LYS A 312 -18.10 8.04 -2.91
CA LYS A 312 -18.92 8.90 -2.04
C LYS A 312 -18.27 8.96 -0.67
N SER A 313 -18.40 10.11 0.01
CA SER A 313 -17.85 10.35 1.33
C SER A 313 -18.82 11.10 2.21
N THR A 314 -18.83 10.76 3.50
CA THR A 314 -19.59 11.47 4.52
C THR A 314 -18.66 11.89 5.64
N TYR A 315 -18.62 13.19 5.91
CA TYR A 315 -17.82 13.79 6.98
C TYR A 315 -18.73 14.27 8.08
N LYS A 316 -18.38 13.92 9.32
CA LYS A 316 -19.19 14.25 10.48
C LYS A 316 -19.13 15.74 10.80
N ALA A 317 -20.27 16.32 11.09
CA ALA A 317 -20.36 17.64 11.69
C ALA A 317 -19.96 17.55 13.17
N VAL A 318 -19.14 18.50 13.64
CA VAL A 318 -18.70 18.57 15.03
C VAL A 318 -18.98 19.97 15.55
N SER A 319 -19.80 20.08 16.62
CA SER A 319 -20.20 21.34 17.21
C SER A 319 -19.03 22.12 17.79
N TYR A 320 -19.07 23.45 17.64
CA TYR A 320 -18.23 24.33 18.42
C TYR A 320 -18.61 24.22 19.89
N THR A 321 -17.74 23.67 20.71
CA THR A 321 -18.06 23.36 22.10
C THR A 321 -17.34 24.33 23.04
N HIS A 322 -18.12 25.08 23.82
CA HIS A 322 -17.65 25.91 24.92
C HIS A 322 -17.93 25.26 26.25
N LEU A 323 -16.93 25.17 27.11
CA LEU A 323 -17.06 24.97 28.52
C LEU A 323 -17.47 26.31 29.15
N ARG A 324 -18.60 26.34 29.85
CA ARG A 324 -19.14 27.53 30.53
C ARG A 324 -19.41 27.25 32.00
N ALA A 325 -19.05 28.20 32.84
CA ALA A 325 -19.44 28.14 34.24
C ALA A 325 -20.96 27.95 34.39
N HIS A 326 -21.36 27.12 35.33
CA HIS A 326 -22.77 27.01 35.70
C HIS A 326 -23.17 28.30 36.42
N GLU A 327 -23.95 29.17 35.78
CA GLU A 327 -24.57 30.29 36.44
C GLU A 327 -25.72 29.72 37.33
N THR A 328 -25.46 29.57 38.60
CA THR A 328 -26.54 29.41 39.57
C THR A 328 -27.27 30.73 39.59
N GLY A 329 -28.36 30.83 38.85
CA GLY A 329 -29.29 31.94 38.94
C GLY A 329 -29.92 31.98 40.32
N ALA A 330 -29.30 32.72 41.21
CA ALA A 330 -30.00 33.23 42.40
C ALA A 330 -30.83 34.42 41.90
N TYR A 331 -32.02 34.18 41.40
CA TYR A 331 -33.06 35.18 41.37
C TYR A 331 -33.65 35.26 42.78
N LEU A 332 -33.25 36.31 43.49
CA LEU A 332 -34.04 36.86 44.57
C LEU A 332 -35.07 37.84 44.02
#